data_63bd8a5085c7f26fc22c0e8fc623a5ae
#
_entry.id   63bd8a5085c7f26fc22c0e8fc623a5ae
#
_cell.length_a   1.000
_cell.length_b   1.000
_cell.length_c   1.000
_cell.angle_alpha   90.00
_cell.angle_beta   90.00
_cell.angle_gamma   90.00
#
_symmetry.space_group_name_H-M   'P 1'
#
loop_
_entity.id
_entity.type
_entity.pdbx_description
1 polymer ?
#
loop_
_entity_poly.entity_id
_entity_poly.type
_entity_poly.pdbx_seq_one_letter_code
_entity_poly.pdbx_strand_id
1 'polypeptide(L)'
;MPEIIIAACRDYEAANVDKAFAKIFSEMETGDIFAEGEKILLKPNLLSAKTPDQAVTTHPQVMRGIAAQLLNRGLKLSYGDSPAVDNPEKAARVSGIKDVMDELGIPQANFSDSFTKEYSGGTTTRKFQFVQAVADNDGIVNVCKFKTHALTRITGALKNLFGLIPGVVKAKDHVRFPDELRFTSMLADMNRILPSRLHVMDAVIGMEGNGPSGGVPRHVGYIMASVDPVALDSFCAAMMGIAHKGIPVITAAVNAGLGTAELGSIDIVYFEEGSDEPVREKADSIIGKFRLEGFVIPVNGHAAINILNTSVGTFLKRLVIKRPVVMTGKCTKCRVCVKVCPLDTKAIRFSEKNNRIEYDYAKCIRCFCCQELCPHGAIEVREAPLGFLIKAPHEKRR
;
A
#
# COMPACT_ATOMS: atom_id res chain seq x y z
N MET A 1 -14.90 7.04 18.53
CA MET A 1 -13.56 6.39 18.52
C MET A 1 -13.38 5.74 17.16
N PRO A 2 -12.17 5.53 16.68
CA PRO A 2 -11.97 4.85 15.39
C PRO A 2 -12.49 3.42 15.47
N GLU A 3 -13.25 3.02 14.46
CA GLU A 3 -13.87 1.71 14.36
C GLU A 3 -13.38 1.00 13.10
N ILE A 4 -13.15 -0.31 13.21
CA ILE A 4 -12.86 -1.18 12.07
C ILE A 4 -13.95 -2.24 12.02
N ILE A 5 -14.63 -2.33 10.88
CA ILE A 5 -15.63 -3.36 10.64
C ILE A 5 -14.96 -4.48 9.82
N ILE A 6 -15.06 -5.71 10.28
CA ILE A 6 -14.38 -6.89 9.71
C ILE A 6 -15.44 -7.94 9.36
N ALA A 7 -15.49 -8.35 8.11
CA ALA A 7 -16.33 -9.46 7.66
C ALA A 7 -15.46 -10.62 7.17
N ALA A 8 -15.72 -11.83 7.63
CA ALA A 8 -15.12 -13.04 7.10
C ALA A 8 -15.54 -13.21 5.63
N CYS A 9 -14.54 -13.49 4.78
CA CYS A 9 -14.74 -13.70 3.34
C CYS A 9 -13.70 -14.74 2.88
N ARG A 10 -14.10 -15.98 2.80
CA ARG A 10 -13.19 -17.12 2.56
C ARG A 10 -12.53 -17.13 1.19
N ASP A 11 -13.19 -16.57 0.18
CA ASP A 11 -12.75 -16.54 -1.21
C ASP A 11 -13.36 -15.36 -1.95
N TYR A 12 -13.10 -15.24 -3.26
CA TYR A 12 -13.61 -14.18 -4.11
C TYR A 12 -14.86 -14.58 -4.90
N GLU A 13 -15.58 -15.65 -4.50
CA GLU A 13 -16.90 -15.94 -5.05
C GLU A 13 -17.83 -14.75 -4.82
N ALA A 14 -18.58 -14.37 -5.85
CA ALA A 14 -19.40 -13.15 -5.82
C ALA A 14 -20.33 -13.12 -4.60
N ALA A 15 -20.99 -14.23 -4.29
CA ALA A 15 -21.91 -14.35 -3.14
C ALA A 15 -21.21 -14.12 -1.78
N ASN A 16 -19.96 -14.60 -1.62
CA ASN A 16 -19.20 -14.43 -0.37
C ASN A 16 -18.76 -12.97 -0.20
N VAL A 17 -18.31 -12.33 -1.29
CA VAL A 17 -17.93 -10.91 -1.29
C VAL A 17 -19.15 -10.02 -1.03
N ASP A 18 -20.29 -10.29 -1.66
CA ASP A 18 -21.53 -9.53 -1.47
C ASP A 18 -22.03 -9.65 -0.02
N LYS A 19 -22.01 -10.87 0.55
CA LYS A 19 -22.37 -11.09 1.95
C LYS A 19 -21.43 -10.33 2.90
N ALA A 20 -20.13 -10.32 2.65
CA ALA A 20 -19.17 -9.58 3.45
C ALA A 20 -19.44 -8.06 3.40
N PHE A 21 -19.67 -7.51 2.21
CA PHE A 21 -20.01 -6.07 2.09
C PHE A 21 -21.37 -5.73 2.70
N ALA A 22 -22.39 -6.59 2.56
CA ALA A 22 -23.67 -6.37 3.21
C ALA A 22 -23.51 -6.24 4.73
N LYS A 23 -22.71 -7.10 5.37
CA LYS A 23 -22.39 -7.05 6.81
C LYS A 23 -21.62 -5.78 7.19
N ILE A 24 -20.60 -5.40 6.41
CA ILE A 24 -19.85 -4.17 6.65
C ILE A 24 -20.77 -2.96 6.60
N PHE A 25 -21.62 -2.89 5.60
CA PHE A 25 -22.51 -1.75 5.38
C PHE A 25 -23.76 -1.76 6.27
N SER A 26 -24.11 -2.86 6.94
CA SER A 26 -25.16 -2.86 7.97
C SER A 26 -24.71 -2.19 9.26
N GLU A 27 -23.41 -2.20 9.55
CA GLU A 27 -22.83 -1.60 10.75
C GLU A 27 -22.29 -0.17 10.50
N MET A 28 -22.22 0.26 9.25
CA MET A 28 -21.64 1.55 8.88
C MET A 28 -22.73 2.61 8.74
N GLU A 29 -22.65 3.67 9.53
CA GLU A 29 -23.50 4.87 9.39
C GLU A 29 -23.09 5.66 8.15
N THR A 30 -23.48 5.15 6.96
CA THR A 30 -23.01 5.68 5.67
C THR A 30 -23.55 7.08 5.37
N GLY A 31 -24.64 7.52 5.98
CA GLY A 31 -25.21 8.87 5.82
C GLY A 31 -24.26 9.97 6.29
N ASP A 32 -23.38 9.68 7.26
CA ASP A 32 -22.36 10.61 7.73
C ASP A 32 -21.11 10.63 6.81
N ILE A 33 -20.97 9.62 5.96
CA ILE A 33 -19.81 9.46 5.08
C ILE A 33 -20.07 10.00 3.67
N PHE A 34 -21.29 9.77 3.14
CA PHE A 34 -21.66 10.08 1.77
C PHE A 34 -23.01 10.79 1.69
N ALA A 35 -23.10 11.81 0.84
CA ALA A 35 -24.36 12.43 0.45
C ALA A 35 -24.85 11.84 -0.90
N GLU A 36 -26.16 11.77 -1.09
CA GLU A 36 -26.74 11.28 -2.33
C GLU A 36 -26.30 12.12 -3.55
N GLY A 37 -25.99 11.45 -4.65
CA GLY A 37 -25.58 12.08 -5.89
C GLY A 37 -24.12 12.52 -5.96
N GLU A 38 -23.34 12.38 -4.87
CA GLU A 38 -21.92 12.70 -4.87
C GLU A 38 -21.11 11.85 -5.87
N LYS A 39 -20.05 12.48 -6.39
CA LYS A 39 -19.09 11.81 -7.27
C LYS A 39 -17.96 11.21 -6.42
N ILE A 40 -17.82 9.90 -6.48
CA ILE A 40 -16.83 9.17 -5.67
C ILE A 40 -15.83 8.45 -6.56
N LEU A 41 -14.55 8.71 -6.30
CA LEU A 41 -13.46 7.98 -6.91
C LEU A 41 -13.19 6.69 -6.14
N LEU A 42 -13.45 5.54 -6.77
CA LEU A 42 -12.97 4.24 -6.28
C LEU A 42 -11.49 4.10 -6.63
N LYS A 43 -10.63 4.12 -5.63
CA LYS A 43 -9.18 4.03 -5.81
C LYS A 43 -8.66 2.65 -5.41
N PRO A 44 -8.53 1.69 -6.34
CA PRO A 44 -7.92 0.38 -6.08
C PRO A 44 -6.41 0.50 -5.84
N ASN A 45 -5.77 -0.63 -5.56
CA ASN A 45 -4.34 -0.80 -5.71
C ASN A 45 -4.05 -1.45 -7.07
N LEU A 46 -3.54 -0.67 -8.02
CA LEU A 46 -3.15 -1.13 -9.37
C LEU A 46 -1.67 -0.87 -9.62
N LEU A 47 -0.81 -1.45 -8.81
CA LEU A 47 0.65 -1.23 -8.86
C LEU A 47 1.24 -1.46 -10.26
N SER A 48 0.78 -2.51 -10.95
CA SER A 48 1.23 -2.93 -12.28
C SER A 48 0.21 -3.89 -12.92
N ALA A 49 0.36 -4.14 -14.22
CA ALA A 49 -0.45 -5.08 -14.99
C ALA A 49 -0.17 -6.54 -14.55
N LYS A 50 -0.90 -6.99 -13.54
CA LYS A 50 -0.81 -8.32 -12.92
C LYS A 50 -2.19 -8.96 -12.79
N THR A 51 -2.25 -10.27 -12.99
CA THR A 51 -3.47 -11.05 -12.81
C THR A 51 -3.86 -11.18 -11.34
N PRO A 52 -5.15 -11.35 -11.01
CA PRO A 52 -5.65 -11.34 -9.63
C PRO A 52 -5.01 -12.41 -8.71
N ASP A 53 -4.68 -13.59 -9.27
CA ASP A 53 -4.05 -14.71 -8.57
C ASP A 53 -2.68 -14.38 -7.96
N GLN A 54 -2.01 -13.35 -8.47
CA GLN A 54 -0.72 -12.89 -7.94
C GLN A 54 -0.85 -12.02 -6.67
N ALA A 55 -2.06 -11.65 -6.26
CA ALA A 55 -2.34 -10.80 -5.10
C ALA A 55 -1.55 -9.47 -5.06
N VAL A 56 -1.13 -8.98 -6.23
CA VAL A 56 -0.41 -7.70 -6.38
C VAL A 56 -1.39 -6.53 -6.36
N THR A 57 -2.56 -6.71 -6.94
CA THR A 57 -3.63 -5.71 -7.12
C THR A 57 -4.82 -5.99 -6.22
N THR A 58 -5.68 -5.00 -6.00
CA THR A 58 -7.01 -5.23 -5.46
C THR A 58 -7.75 -6.21 -6.37
N HIS A 59 -8.47 -7.15 -5.79
CA HIS A 59 -9.21 -8.16 -6.55
C HIS A 59 -10.47 -7.54 -7.21
N PRO A 60 -10.79 -7.88 -8.47
CA PRO A 60 -11.93 -7.30 -9.19
C PRO A 60 -13.28 -7.53 -8.47
N GLN A 61 -13.50 -8.67 -7.83
CA GLN A 61 -14.72 -8.91 -7.08
C GLN A 61 -14.89 -8.00 -5.87
N VAL A 62 -13.78 -7.60 -5.20
CA VAL A 62 -13.84 -6.60 -4.11
C VAL A 62 -14.25 -5.25 -4.68
N MET A 63 -13.70 -4.87 -5.85
CA MET A 63 -14.11 -3.64 -6.55
C MET A 63 -15.59 -3.68 -6.94
N ARG A 64 -16.08 -4.81 -7.47
CA ARG A 64 -17.48 -5.01 -7.81
C ARG A 64 -18.38 -4.88 -6.57
N GLY A 65 -18.03 -5.56 -5.48
CA GLY A 65 -18.85 -5.58 -4.26
C GLY A 65 -19.00 -4.20 -3.62
N ILE A 66 -17.88 -3.45 -3.48
CA ILE A 66 -17.95 -2.07 -2.95
C ILE A 66 -18.71 -1.14 -3.90
N ALA A 67 -18.49 -1.25 -5.21
CA ALA A 67 -19.19 -0.44 -6.20
C ALA A 67 -20.71 -0.66 -6.14
N ALA A 68 -21.17 -1.90 -6.05
CA ALA A 68 -22.59 -2.22 -5.93
C ALA A 68 -23.22 -1.58 -4.69
N GLN A 69 -22.54 -1.61 -3.53
CA GLN A 69 -23.02 -0.98 -2.30
C GLN A 69 -23.17 0.54 -2.44
N LEU A 70 -22.25 1.18 -3.13
CA LEU A 70 -22.25 2.64 -3.29
C LEU A 70 -23.24 3.09 -4.37
N LEU A 71 -23.38 2.35 -5.47
CA LEU A 71 -24.42 2.60 -6.50
C LEU A 71 -25.82 2.51 -5.90
N ASN A 72 -26.08 1.51 -5.06
CA ASN A 72 -27.38 1.35 -4.38
C ASN A 72 -27.72 2.54 -3.45
N ARG A 73 -26.75 3.39 -3.11
CA ARG A 73 -26.91 4.62 -2.34
C ARG A 73 -27.01 5.87 -3.20
N GLY A 74 -27.14 5.72 -4.51
CA GLY A 74 -27.30 6.83 -5.44
C GLY A 74 -26.01 7.61 -5.74
N LEU A 75 -24.83 7.07 -5.42
CA LEU A 75 -23.55 7.73 -5.68
C LEU A 75 -23.14 7.57 -7.15
N LYS A 76 -22.43 8.57 -7.68
CA LYS A 76 -21.84 8.54 -9.03
C LYS A 76 -20.40 8.10 -8.92
N LEU A 77 -20.06 6.97 -9.52
CA LEU A 77 -18.76 6.36 -9.36
C LEU A 77 -17.86 6.55 -10.58
N SER A 78 -16.57 6.71 -10.31
CA SER A 78 -15.50 6.54 -11.27
C SER A 78 -14.37 5.74 -10.61
N TYR A 79 -13.46 5.15 -11.36
CA TYR A 79 -12.37 4.35 -10.76
C TYR A 79 -11.03 4.59 -11.43
N GLY A 80 -9.94 4.32 -10.70
CA GLY A 80 -8.60 4.30 -11.28
C GLY A 80 -7.46 4.36 -10.27
N ASP A 81 -6.27 4.17 -10.81
CA ASP A 81 -4.99 4.30 -10.12
C ASP A 81 -3.92 4.77 -11.13
N SER A 82 -2.80 5.26 -10.66
CA SER A 82 -1.64 5.59 -11.50
C SER A 82 -0.54 4.55 -11.25
N PRO A 83 -0.43 3.48 -12.05
CA PRO A 83 0.70 2.57 -12.00
C PRO A 83 2.03 3.30 -12.27
N ALA A 84 3.13 2.75 -11.75
CA ALA A 84 4.42 3.42 -11.91
C ALA A 84 5.04 3.23 -13.31
N VAL A 85 4.68 2.18 -14.01
CA VAL A 85 5.30 1.80 -15.32
C VAL A 85 4.25 1.48 -16.38
N ASP A 86 3.21 0.76 -16.01
CA ASP A 86 2.18 0.34 -16.95
C ASP A 86 1.20 1.50 -17.23
N ASN A 87 0.55 1.46 -18.39
CA ASN A 87 -0.59 2.31 -18.66
C ASN A 87 -1.75 1.94 -17.71
N PRO A 88 -2.48 2.93 -17.12
CA PRO A 88 -3.60 2.69 -16.20
C PRO A 88 -4.67 1.74 -16.76
N GLU A 89 -5.07 1.92 -18.01
CA GLU A 89 -6.05 1.06 -18.67
C GLU A 89 -5.56 -0.39 -18.81
N LYS A 90 -4.28 -0.58 -19.22
CA LYS A 90 -3.68 -1.91 -19.31
C LYS A 90 -3.65 -2.60 -17.95
N ALA A 91 -3.27 -1.88 -16.89
CA ALA A 91 -3.24 -2.45 -15.55
C ALA A 91 -4.64 -2.85 -15.08
N ALA A 92 -5.65 -2.00 -15.31
CA ALA A 92 -7.05 -2.29 -14.99
C ALA A 92 -7.60 -3.49 -15.75
N ARG A 93 -7.25 -3.63 -17.05
CA ARG A 93 -7.68 -4.77 -17.89
C ARG A 93 -7.04 -6.08 -17.41
N VAL A 94 -5.72 -6.11 -17.24
CA VAL A 94 -5.00 -7.34 -16.84
C VAL A 94 -5.40 -7.80 -15.43
N SER A 95 -5.73 -6.86 -14.53
CA SER A 95 -6.23 -7.20 -13.19
C SER A 95 -7.71 -7.64 -13.18
N GLY A 96 -8.43 -7.57 -14.30
CA GLY A 96 -9.86 -7.85 -14.39
C GLY A 96 -10.77 -6.77 -13.80
N ILE A 97 -10.20 -5.68 -13.26
CA ILE A 97 -10.99 -4.58 -12.69
C ILE A 97 -11.76 -3.85 -13.77
N LYS A 98 -11.16 -3.63 -14.95
CA LYS A 98 -11.84 -2.97 -16.06
C LYS A 98 -13.14 -3.70 -16.43
N ASP A 99 -13.11 -5.01 -16.52
CA ASP A 99 -14.25 -5.81 -16.97
C ASP A 99 -15.44 -5.66 -16.01
N VAL A 100 -15.20 -5.80 -14.71
CA VAL A 100 -16.27 -5.64 -13.70
C VAL A 100 -16.76 -4.19 -13.57
N MET A 101 -15.95 -3.18 -13.82
CA MET A 101 -16.38 -1.79 -13.81
C MET A 101 -17.17 -1.44 -15.07
N ASP A 102 -16.78 -1.96 -16.24
CA ASP A 102 -17.54 -1.80 -17.49
C ASP A 102 -18.91 -2.45 -17.39
N GLU A 103 -19.03 -3.65 -16.79
CA GLU A 103 -20.32 -4.33 -16.52
C GLU A 103 -21.26 -3.48 -15.64
N LEU A 104 -20.72 -2.72 -14.72
CA LEU A 104 -21.48 -1.82 -13.84
C LEU A 104 -21.67 -0.42 -14.43
N GLY A 105 -21.18 -0.14 -15.64
CA GLY A 105 -21.26 1.17 -16.28
C GLY A 105 -20.42 2.26 -15.59
N ILE A 106 -19.38 1.88 -14.83
CA ILE A 106 -18.51 2.82 -14.08
C ILE A 106 -17.31 3.19 -14.95
N PRO A 107 -17.15 4.47 -15.33
CA PRO A 107 -16.05 4.90 -16.18
C PRO A 107 -14.72 4.94 -15.45
N GLN A 108 -13.63 4.73 -16.19
CA GLN A 108 -12.28 5.02 -15.70
C GLN A 108 -12.11 6.55 -15.57
N ALA A 109 -11.61 7.00 -14.43
CA ALA A 109 -11.38 8.41 -14.14
C ALA A 109 -10.15 8.97 -14.88
N ASN A 110 -10.01 10.30 -14.92
CA ASN A 110 -8.91 10.96 -15.59
C ASN A 110 -7.61 10.87 -14.78
N PHE A 111 -6.76 9.92 -15.15
CA PHE A 111 -5.40 9.72 -14.61
C PHE A 111 -4.30 10.21 -15.57
N SER A 112 -4.66 10.80 -16.70
CA SER A 112 -3.72 11.34 -17.68
C SER A 112 -3.30 12.77 -17.35
N ASP A 113 -4.26 13.59 -16.94
CA ASP A 113 -4.03 14.98 -16.56
C ASP A 113 -3.71 15.09 -15.08
N SER A 114 -3.16 16.22 -14.68
CA SER A 114 -2.77 16.49 -13.30
C SER A 114 -2.84 17.97 -12.95
N PHE A 115 -3.03 18.25 -11.67
CA PHE A 115 -3.04 19.60 -11.13
C PHE A 115 -2.14 19.70 -9.89
N THR A 116 -1.75 20.92 -9.54
CA THR A 116 -0.97 21.19 -8.33
C THR A 116 -1.89 21.69 -7.22
N LYS A 117 -1.81 21.07 -6.05
CA LYS A 117 -2.47 21.50 -4.81
C LYS A 117 -1.43 22.02 -3.82
N GLU A 118 -1.62 23.22 -3.32
CA GLU A 118 -0.80 23.78 -2.25
C GLU A 118 -1.35 23.40 -0.88
N TYR A 119 -0.45 23.18 0.06
CA TYR A 119 -0.78 22.83 1.44
C TYR A 119 0.20 23.51 2.39
N SER A 120 -0.22 24.62 3.01
CA SER A 120 0.62 25.42 3.92
C SER A 120 1.03 24.67 5.20
N GLY A 121 0.21 23.70 5.65
CA GLY A 121 0.47 22.86 6.83
C GLY A 121 1.41 21.68 6.59
N GLY A 122 1.97 21.52 5.38
CA GLY A 122 2.85 20.41 5.07
C GLY A 122 4.18 20.46 5.84
N THR A 123 4.54 19.33 6.45
CA THR A 123 5.78 19.18 7.21
C THR A 123 6.98 18.90 6.30
N THR A 124 6.74 18.21 5.18
CA THR A 124 7.79 17.76 4.25
C THR A 124 7.71 18.47 2.91
N THR A 125 6.51 18.73 2.41
CA THR A 125 6.29 19.49 1.18
C THR A 125 5.01 20.32 1.27
N ARG A 126 5.04 21.52 0.63
CA ARG A 126 3.89 22.41 0.55
C ARG A 126 3.17 22.35 -0.79
N LYS A 127 3.63 21.50 -1.71
CA LYS A 127 3.05 21.37 -3.05
C LYS A 127 2.98 19.91 -3.43
N PHE A 128 1.80 19.47 -3.83
CA PHE A 128 1.54 18.14 -4.35
C PHE A 128 0.98 18.22 -5.77
N GLN A 129 1.44 17.36 -6.64
CA GLN A 129 0.86 17.18 -7.96
C GLN A 129 -0.03 15.93 -7.93
N PHE A 130 -1.33 16.11 -8.06
CA PHE A 130 -2.31 15.03 -8.11
C PHE A 130 -2.84 14.81 -9.51
N VAL A 131 -3.30 13.60 -9.81
CA VAL A 131 -4.07 13.30 -11.02
C VAL A 131 -5.40 14.05 -11.00
N GLN A 132 -5.90 14.40 -12.18
CA GLN A 132 -7.12 15.21 -12.35
C GLN A 132 -8.34 14.53 -11.69
N ALA A 133 -8.38 13.21 -11.66
CA ALA A 133 -9.43 12.43 -10.99
C ALA A 133 -9.71 12.86 -9.54
N VAL A 134 -8.71 13.41 -8.81
CA VAL A 134 -8.91 13.92 -7.44
C VAL A 134 -9.77 15.19 -7.43
N ALA A 135 -9.63 16.07 -8.43
CA ALA A 135 -10.40 17.29 -8.52
C ALA A 135 -11.81 17.07 -9.12
N ASP A 136 -11.97 16.01 -9.91
CA ASP A 136 -13.24 15.69 -10.61
C ASP A 136 -14.25 14.99 -9.72
N ASN A 137 -13.85 14.55 -8.50
CA ASN A 137 -14.66 13.81 -7.56
C ASN A 137 -14.74 14.51 -6.19
N ASP A 138 -15.88 14.36 -5.51
CA ASP A 138 -16.17 14.97 -4.21
C ASP A 138 -15.52 14.20 -3.05
N GLY A 139 -15.28 12.91 -3.24
CA GLY A 139 -14.67 12.03 -2.24
C GLY A 139 -13.95 10.83 -2.86
N ILE A 140 -13.17 10.15 -2.02
CA ILE A 140 -12.38 8.98 -2.41
C ILE A 140 -12.74 7.81 -1.49
N VAL A 141 -13.04 6.66 -2.09
CA VAL A 141 -13.06 5.36 -1.41
C VAL A 141 -11.78 4.61 -1.79
N ASN A 142 -10.92 4.41 -0.81
CA ASN A 142 -9.60 3.82 -0.97
C ASN A 142 -9.67 2.31 -0.78
N VAL A 143 -9.65 1.55 -1.88
CA VAL A 143 -9.75 0.08 -1.87
C VAL A 143 -8.34 -0.52 -1.97
N CYS A 144 -7.71 -0.68 -0.81
CA CYS A 144 -6.32 -1.10 -0.69
C CYS A 144 -6.16 -2.63 -0.63
N LYS A 145 -4.92 -3.10 -0.64
CA LYS A 145 -4.56 -4.52 -0.64
C LYS A 145 -3.71 -4.86 0.58
N PHE A 146 -4.06 -5.93 1.29
CA PHE A 146 -3.28 -6.47 2.41
C PHE A 146 -1.99 -7.08 1.91
N LYS A 147 -0.88 -6.34 1.95
CA LYS A 147 0.41 -6.83 1.45
C LYS A 147 1.61 -6.15 2.08
N THR A 148 2.71 -6.91 2.13
CA THR A 148 4.03 -6.42 2.52
C THR A 148 4.61 -5.44 1.51
N HIS A 149 5.57 -4.62 1.96
CA HIS A 149 6.29 -3.66 1.13
C HIS A 149 7.73 -3.49 1.60
N ALA A 150 8.68 -3.48 0.68
CA ALA A 150 10.11 -3.40 0.98
C ALA A 150 10.52 -2.09 1.68
N LEU A 151 9.95 -0.94 1.28
CA LEU A 151 10.28 0.38 1.84
C LEU A 151 9.43 0.68 3.09
N THR A 152 8.11 0.62 2.98
CA THR A 152 7.16 1.04 4.03
C THR A 152 6.67 -0.11 4.91
N ARG A 153 7.18 -1.32 4.75
CA ARG A 153 6.83 -2.60 5.37
C ARG A 153 5.46 -3.15 5.00
N ILE A 154 4.45 -2.31 4.94
CA ILE A 154 3.12 -2.62 4.44
C ILE A 154 2.72 -1.61 3.36
N THR A 155 1.86 -2.02 2.44
CA THR A 155 1.21 -1.11 1.49
C THR A 155 0.08 -0.38 2.21
N GLY A 156 -0.91 -1.06 2.72
CA GLY A 156 -1.99 -0.52 3.53
C GLY A 156 -2.82 0.58 2.87
N ALA A 157 -3.63 1.24 3.68
CA ALA A 157 -4.49 2.35 3.28
C ALA A 157 -3.69 3.64 3.07
N LEU A 158 -2.79 3.97 4.02
CA LEU A 158 -2.00 5.21 3.99
C LEU A 158 -1.15 5.33 2.73
N LYS A 159 -0.41 4.28 2.37
CA LYS A 159 0.45 4.31 1.18
C LYS A 159 -0.33 4.13 -0.12
N ASN A 160 -1.48 3.46 -0.11
CA ASN A 160 -2.24 3.23 -1.34
C ASN A 160 -2.62 4.54 -2.04
N LEU A 161 -2.91 5.60 -1.29
CA LEU A 161 -3.24 6.92 -1.83
C LEU A 161 -2.10 7.56 -2.62
N PHE A 162 -0.85 7.10 -2.47
CA PHE A 162 0.27 7.52 -3.34
C PHE A 162 0.02 7.22 -4.82
N GLY A 163 -0.92 6.32 -5.13
CA GLY A 163 -1.43 6.09 -6.47
C GLY A 163 -2.12 7.30 -7.12
N LEU A 164 -2.49 8.33 -6.35
CA LEU A 164 -3.08 9.58 -6.85
C LEU A 164 -2.02 10.61 -7.28
N ILE A 165 -0.74 10.31 -7.10
CA ILE A 165 0.37 11.07 -7.70
C ILE A 165 0.63 10.50 -9.11
N PRO A 166 0.82 11.32 -10.16
CA PRO A 166 1.16 10.84 -11.50
C PRO A 166 2.43 9.98 -11.50
N GLY A 167 2.47 8.91 -12.31
CA GLY A 167 3.57 7.93 -12.31
C GLY A 167 4.96 8.55 -12.50
N VAL A 168 5.07 9.54 -13.38
CA VAL A 168 6.34 10.27 -13.63
C VAL A 168 6.80 11.10 -12.42
N VAL A 169 5.86 11.60 -11.60
CA VAL A 169 6.16 12.38 -10.39
C VAL A 169 6.59 11.45 -9.25
N LYS A 170 6.00 10.26 -9.13
CA LYS A 170 6.39 9.26 -8.11
C LYS A 170 7.89 8.95 -8.15
N ALA A 171 8.45 8.78 -9.35
CA ALA A 171 9.88 8.52 -9.50
C ALA A 171 10.72 9.71 -9.00
N LYS A 172 10.29 10.96 -9.28
CA LYS A 172 10.95 12.18 -8.77
C LYS A 172 10.82 12.31 -7.26
N ASP A 173 9.68 11.92 -6.67
CA ASP A 173 9.46 12.00 -5.23
C ASP A 173 10.38 11.03 -4.46
N HIS A 174 10.72 9.86 -5.00
CA HIS A 174 11.73 8.98 -4.41
C HIS A 174 13.14 9.61 -4.39
N VAL A 175 13.45 10.50 -5.34
CA VAL A 175 14.73 11.25 -5.33
C VAL A 175 14.64 12.45 -4.40
N ARG A 176 13.50 13.13 -4.39
CA ARG A 176 13.24 14.30 -3.54
C ARG A 176 13.20 13.95 -2.05
N PHE A 177 12.67 12.77 -1.72
CA PHE A 177 12.54 12.21 -0.37
C PHE A 177 13.30 10.90 -0.27
N PRO A 178 14.66 10.92 -0.28
CA PRO A 178 15.47 9.72 -0.45
C PRO A 178 15.54 8.85 0.80
N ASP A 179 15.18 9.38 1.96
CA ASP A 179 15.12 8.65 3.22
C ASP A 179 13.67 8.27 3.60
N GLU A 180 13.54 7.15 4.30
CA GLU A 180 12.25 6.57 4.68
C GLU A 180 11.39 7.53 5.51
N LEU A 181 12.01 8.31 6.42
CA LEU A 181 11.27 9.22 7.30
C LEU A 181 10.66 10.37 6.52
N ARG A 182 11.41 11.03 5.63
CA ARG A 182 10.88 12.10 4.77
C ARG A 182 9.83 11.58 3.80
N PHE A 183 10.04 10.39 3.22
CA PHE A 183 9.08 9.79 2.33
C PHE A 183 7.75 9.49 3.04
N THR A 184 7.80 8.90 4.23
CA THR A 184 6.59 8.58 5.00
C THR A 184 5.91 9.81 5.59
N SER A 185 6.66 10.85 5.96
CA SER A 185 6.09 12.14 6.34
C SER A 185 5.38 12.83 5.17
N MET A 186 5.93 12.74 3.95
CA MET A 186 5.26 13.22 2.73
C MET A 186 3.94 12.44 2.49
N LEU A 187 3.93 11.12 2.71
CA LEU A 187 2.68 10.34 2.62
C LEU A 187 1.65 10.77 3.67
N ALA A 188 2.06 11.10 4.88
CA ALA A 188 1.17 11.63 5.92
C ALA A 188 0.59 13.00 5.52
N ASP A 189 1.42 13.94 5.06
CA ASP A 189 0.97 15.24 4.54
C ASP A 189 -0.05 15.06 3.40
N MET A 190 0.20 14.12 2.48
CA MET A 190 -0.71 13.80 1.37
C MET A 190 -2.07 13.27 1.86
N ASN A 191 -2.07 12.33 2.81
CA ASN A 191 -3.30 11.76 3.37
C ASN A 191 -4.18 12.84 4.03
N ARG A 192 -3.57 13.85 4.63
CA ARG A 192 -4.31 14.96 5.28
C ARG A 192 -5.12 15.81 4.30
N ILE A 193 -4.64 15.97 3.07
CA ILE A 193 -5.24 16.90 2.10
C ILE A 193 -6.15 16.23 1.07
N LEU A 194 -6.12 14.90 0.99
CA LEU A 194 -6.98 14.12 0.12
C LEU A 194 -8.37 13.94 0.75
N PRO A 195 -9.47 14.06 -0.01
CA PRO A 195 -10.83 13.87 0.49
C PRO A 195 -11.18 12.38 0.60
N SER A 196 -10.30 11.59 1.25
CA SER A 196 -10.54 10.17 1.46
C SER A 196 -11.51 9.98 2.61
N ARG A 197 -12.62 9.26 2.37
CA ARG A 197 -13.72 9.11 3.31
C ARG A 197 -13.86 7.70 3.87
N LEU A 198 -13.51 6.70 3.08
CA LEU A 198 -13.60 5.30 3.46
C LEU A 198 -12.38 4.54 2.94
N HIS A 199 -11.87 3.65 3.77
CA HIS A 199 -10.76 2.75 3.44
C HIS A 199 -11.25 1.31 3.55
N VAL A 200 -11.16 0.56 2.45
CA VAL A 200 -11.53 -0.86 2.37
C VAL A 200 -10.26 -1.66 2.13
N MET A 201 -9.99 -2.64 3.00
CA MET A 201 -8.84 -3.54 2.87
C MET A 201 -9.29 -4.86 2.26
N ASP A 202 -8.84 -5.13 1.06
CA ASP A 202 -8.89 -6.46 0.46
C ASP A 202 -7.85 -7.36 1.14
N ALA A 203 -8.29 -8.12 2.10
CA ALA A 203 -7.53 -9.11 2.86
C ALA A 203 -8.09 -10.53 2.71
N VAL A 204 -8.77 -10.85 1.61
CA VAL A 204 -9.17 -12.23 1.34
C VAL A 204 -7.93 -13.07 1.04
N ILE A 205 -7.16 -12.68 0.01
CA ILE A 205 -5.82 -13.22 -0.25
C ILE A 205 -4.85 -12.03 -0.22
N GLY A 206 -4.03 -11.96 0.81
CA GLY A 206 -2.97 -10.97 0.94
C GLY A 206 -1.68 -11.41 0.25
N MET A 207 -0.60 -10.63 0.48
CA MET A 207 0.75 -10.98 0.00
C MET A 207 1.76 -10.87 1.14
N GLU A 208 2.59 -11.88 1.32
CA GLU A 208 3.70 -11.90 2.26
C GLU A 208 5.07 -11.95 1.57
N GLY A 209 6.16 -11.78 2.31
CA GLY A 209 7.53 -11.88 1.81
C GLY A 209 7.98 -10.67 1.00
N ASN A 210 8.51 -10.88 -0.21
CA ASN A 210 9.15 -9.87 -1.06
C ASN A 210 8.15 -8.91 -1.76
N GLY A 211 7.12 -8.43 -1.03
CA GLY A 211 6.18 -7.44 -1.57
C GLY A 211 6.84 -6.10 -1.94
N PRO A 212 6.17 -5.28 -2.75
CA PRO A 212 4.74 -5.29 -3.06
C PRO A 212 4.33 -6.08 -4.32
N SER A 213 5.26 -6.64 -5.11
CA SER A 213 4.95 -7.33 -6.36
C SER A 213 5.61 -8.71 -6.50
N GLY A 214 6.66 -9.00 -5.76
CA GLY A 214 7.43 -10.24 -5.83
C GLY A 214 7.24 -11.15 -4.61
N GLY A 215 6.22 -10.92 -3.80
CA GLY A 215 5.88 -11.75 -2.65
C GLY A 215 5.08 -13.00 -3.05
N VAL A 216 4.55 -13.69 -2.05
CA VAL A 216 3.75 -14.90 -2.20
C VAL A 216 2.32 -14.62 -1.74
N PRO A 217 1.29 -15.02 -2.50
CA PRO A 217 -0.09 -14.94 -2.04
C PRO A 217 -0.30 -15.71 -0.74
N ARG A 218 -1.04 -15.12 0.19
CA ARG A 218 -1.36 -15.68 1.50
C ARG A 218 -2.85 -15.53 1.77
N HIS A 219 -3.54 -16.64 2.05
CA HIS A 219 -4.93 -16.58 2.48
C HIS A 219 -5.02 -15.91 3.86
N VAL A 220 -5.88 -14.90 3.98
CA VAL A 220 -6.15 -14.13 5.21
C VAL A 220 -7.63 -14.23 5.57
N GLY A 221 -8.54 -14.18 4.59
CA GLY A 221 -9.94 -14.54 4.75
C GLY A 221 -10.86 -13.41 5.21
N TYR A 222 -10.50 -12.13 5.01
CA TYR A 222 -11.31 -11.00 5.48
C TYR A 222 -11.43 -9.87 4.47
N ILE A 223 -12.55 -9.14 4.52
CA ILE A 223 -12.70 -7.77 4.03
C ILE A 223 -12.87 -6.88 5.25
N MET A 224 -12.14 -5.77 5.31
CA MET A 224 -12.18 -4.83 6.42
C MET A 224 -12.45 -3.43 5.93
N ALA A 225 -13.17 -2.62 6.71
CA ALA A 225 -13.43 -1.22 6.39
C ALA A 225 -13.27 -0.32 7.60
N SER A 226 -12.79 0.90 7.39
CA SER A 226 -12.69 1.96 8.41
C SER A 226 -12.64 3.33 7.75
N VAL A 227 -13.11 4.34 8.44
CA VAL A 227 -12.89 5.76 8.07
C VAL A 227 -11.51 6.25 8.51
N ASP A 228 -10.86 5.55 9.46
CA ASP A 228 -9.52 5.86 9.96
C ASP A 228 -8.46 4.95 9.28
N PRO A 229 -7.64 5.48 8.35
CA PRO A 229 -6.59 4.69 7.68
C PRO A 229 -5.47 4.26 8.62
N VAL A 230 -5.23 5.02 9.71
CA VAL A 230 -4.17 4.72 10.67
C VAL A 230 -4.58 3.53 11.53
N ALA A 231 -5.82 3.52 12.02
CA ALA A 231 -6.38 2.40 12.77
C ALA A 231 -6.38 1.12 11.92
N LEU A 232 -6.87 1.20 10.67
CA LEU A 232 -6.92 0.07 9.75
C LEU A 232 -5.53 -0.51 9.48
N ASP A 233 -4.56 0.33 9.13
CA ASP A 233 -3.19 -0.10 8.85
C ASP A 233 -2.50 -0.66 10.10
N SER A 234 -2.79 -0.10 11.30
CA SER A 234 -2.22 -0.57 12.57
C SER A 234 -2.74 -1.95 12.95
N PHE A 235 -4.04 -2.20 12.77
CA PHE A 235 -4.63 -3.51 12.99
C PHE A 235 -4.08 -4.54 11.99
N CYS A 236 -4.02 -4.19 10.70
CA CYS A 236 -3.41 -5.05 9.67
C CYS A 236 -1.93 -5.38 9.98
N ALA A 237 -1.18 -4.40 10.47
CA ALA A 237 0.20 -4.62 10.90
C ALA A 237 0.29 -5.61 12.07
N ALA A 238 -0.58 -5.47 13.06
CA ALA A 238 -0.65 -6.37 14.20
C ALA A 238 -1.04 -7.79 13.78
N MET A 239 -1.96 -7.96 12.82
CA MET A 239 -2.27 -9.25 12.19
C MET A 239 -1.03 -9.91 11.57
N MET A 240 -0.16 -9.12 10.92
CA MET A 240 1.12 -9.58 10.36
C MET A 240 2.20 -9.84 11.44
N GLY A 241 1.92 -9.55 12.72
CA GLY A 241 2.90 -9.65 13.80
C GLY A 241 3.89 -8.49 13.87
N ILE A 242 3.55 -7.32 13.30
CA ILE A 242 4.37 -6.11 13.32
C ILE A 242 3.74 -5.09 14.28
N ALA A 243 4.51 -4.60 15.27
CA ALA A 243 4.06 -3.48 16.09
C ALA A 243 4.03 -2.19 15.23
N HIS A 244 3.01 -1.34 15.42
CA HIS A 244 2.83 -0.09 14.65
C HIS A 244 4.07 0.81 14.69
N LYS A 245 4.78 0.89 15.82
CA LYS A 245 6.05 1.64 15.97
C LYS A 245 7.17 1.15 15.03
N GLY A 246 7.05 -0.06 14.52
CA GLY A 246 7.95 -0.61 13.50
C GLY A 246 7.56 -0.27 12.06
N ILE A 247 6.51 0.55 11.84
CA ILE A 247 6.02 0.93 10.52
C ILE A 247 6.08 2.45 10.36
N PRO A 248 7.07 2.98 9.64
CA PRO A 248 7.33 4.42 9.57
C PRO A 248 6.16 5.25 9.05
N VAL A 249 5.37 4.75 8.11
CA VAL A 249 4.20 5.49 7.58
C VAL A 249 3.10 5.64 8.63
N ILE A 250 2.87 4.63 9.48
CA ILE A 250 1.91 4.71 10.58
C ILE A 250 2.41 5.71 11.61
N THR A 251 3.69 5.62 12.00
CA THR A 251 4.29 6.58 12.95
C THR A 251 4.20 8.02 12.45
N ALA A 252 4.48 8.25 11.15
CA ALA A 252 4.36 9.59 10.54
C ALA A 252 2.90 10.09 10.55
N ALA A 253 1.93 9.21 10.26
CA ALA A 253 0.51 9.54 10.25
C ALA A 253 -0.03 9.87 11.66
N VAL A 254 0.37 9.12 12.69
CA VAL A 254 0.04 9.41 14.10
C VAL A 254 0.62 10.76 14.51
N ASN A 255 1.90 11.02 14.22
CA ASN A 255 2.56 12.30 14.53
C ASN A 255 1.89 13.48 13.80
N ALA A 256 1.33 13.24 12.63
CA ALA A 256 0.53 14.21 11.89
C ALA A 256 -0.92 14.34 12.41
N GLY A 257 -1.34 13.56 13.42
CA GLY A 257 -2.70 13.60 13.97
C GLY A 257 -3.79 13.12 13.00
N LEU A 258 -3.46 12.13 12.13
CA LEU A 258 -4.41 11.57 11.16
C LEU A 258 -5.29 10.47 11.73
N GLY A 259 -4.95 9.91 12.88
CA GLY A 259 -5.68 8.83 13.52
C GLY A 259 -4.88 8.21 14.66
N THR A 260 -5.36 7.09 15.22
CA THR A 260 -4.70 6.37 16.29
C THR A 260 -4.14 5.02 15.85
N ALA A 261 -2.97 4.67 16.40
CA ALA A 261 -2.35 3.37 16.19
C ALA A 261 -2.40 2.48 17.45
N GLU A 262 -2.90 3.01 18.56
CA GLU A 262 -2.98 2.27 19.82
C GLU A 262 -4.20 1.33 19.81
N LEU A 263 -3.96 0.02 19.75
CA LEU A 263 -5.01 -1.00 19.58
C LEU A 263 -6.10 -0.92 20.66
N GLY A 264 -5.76 -0.62 21.92
CA GLY A 264 -6.73 -0.45 23.00
C GLY A 264 -7.68 0.74 22.82
N SER A 265 -7.39 1.65 21.86
CA SER A 265 -8.25 2.78 21.50
C SER A 265 -9.06 2.54 20.22
N ILE A 266 -8.95 1.38 19.60
CA ILE A 266 -9.63 1.02 18.35
C ILE A 266 -10.76 0.03 18.67
N ASP A 267 -11.99 0.35 18.25
CA ASP A 267 -13.11 -0.56 18.32
C ASP A 267 -13.14 -1.49 17.09
N ILE A 268 -13.41 -2.76 17.32
CA ILE A 268 -13.60 -3.76 16.29
C ILE A 268 -15.03 -4.26 16.33
N VAL A 269 -15.69 -4.19 15.18
CA VAL A 269 -16.95 -4.88 14.91
C VAL A 269 -16.63 -5.99 13.92
N TYR A 270 -16.81 -7.25 14.30
CA TYR A 270 -16.47 -8.34 13.40
C TYR A 270 -17.58 -9.38 13.28
N PHE A 271 -17.70 -9.95 12.09
CA PHE A 271 -18.61 -11.03 11.78
C PHE A 271 -17.83 -12.31 11.56
N GLU A 272 -18.13 -13.32 12.36
CA GLU A 272 -17.57 -14.67 12.17
C GLU A 272 -18.11 -15.32 10.90
N GLU A 273 -17.39 -16.30 10.38
CA GLU A 273 -17.88 -17.11 9.27
C GLU A 273 -19.18 -17.82 9.68
N GLY A 274 -20.21 -17.68 8.86
CA GLY A 274 -21.53 -18.28 9.14
C GLY A 274 -22.43 -17.52 10.11
N SER A 275 -21.93 -16.51 10.84
CA SER A 275 -22.72 -15.66 11.74
C SER A 275 -23.18 -14.37 11.05
N ASP A 276 -24.41 -13.96 11.29
CA ASP A 276 -24.93 -12.65 10.86
C ASP A 276 -24.99 -11.66 12.04
N GLU A 277 -24.68 -12.12 13.25
CA GLU A 277 -24.57 -11.26 14.45
C GLU A 277 -23.15 -10.72 14.59
N PRO A 278 -22.98 -9.38 14.78
CA PRO A 278 -21.68 -8.77 14.99
C PRO A 278 -21.18 -8.99 16.43
N VAL A 279 -19.88 -9.18 16.59
CA VAL A 279 -19.19 -9.13 17.86
C VAL A 279 -18.42 -7.83 17.97
N ARG A 280 -18.47 -7.18 19.14
CA ARG A 280 -17.84 -5.88 19.41
C ARG A 280 -16.81 -6.00 20.51
N GLU A 281 -15.55 -5.66 20.19
CA GLU A 281 -14.41 -5.81 21.08
C GLU A 281 -13.40 -4.68 20.89
N LYS A 282 -12.45 -4.52 21.80
CA LYS A 282 -11.25 -3.70 21.56
C LYS A 282 -10.23 -4.47 20.73
N ALA A 283 -9.51 -3.76 19.87
CA ALA A 283 -8.55 -4.39 18.97
C ALA A 283 -7.42 -5.13 19.73
N ASP A 284 -6.99 -4.65 20.88
CA ASP A 284 -5.97 -5.30 21.72
C ASP A 284 -6.46 -6.60 22.35
N SER A 285 -7.75 -6.69 22.72
CA SER A 285 -8.34 -7.92 23.28
C SER A 285 -8.48 -9.03 22.23
N ILE A 286 -8.80 -8.66 20.97
CA ILE A 286 -9.16 -9.62 19.92
C ILE A 286 -8.05 -9.96 18.94
N ILE A 287 -6.97 -9.15 18.88
CA ILE A 287 -5.92 -9.29 17.85
C ILE A 287 -5.30 -10.70 17.80
N GLY A 288 -5.28 -11.41 18.91
CA GLY A 288 -4.80 -12.79 18.98
C GLY A 288 -5.55 -13.74 18.03
N LYS A 289 -6.86 -13.54 17.84
CA LYS A 289 -7.71 -14.31 16.92
C LYS A 289 -7.35 -14.05 15.44
N PHE A 290 -6.95 -12.85 15.12
CA PHE A 290 -6.64 -12.42 13.75
C PHE A 290 -5.18 -12.54 13.37
N ARG A 291 -4.31 -12.88 14.31
CA ARG A 291 -2.87 -12.96 14.07
C ARG A 291 -2.52 -14.09 13.11
N LEU A 292 -1.77 -13.76 12.07
CA LEU A 292 -1.33 -14.69 11.03
C LEU A 292 -0.03 -15.39 11.48
N GLU A 293 -0.13 -16.63 11.89
CA GLU A 293 1.05 -17.40 12.27
C GLU A 293 1.97 -17.64 11.08
N GLY A 294 3.28 -17.48 11.30
CA GLY A 294 4.29 -17.71 10.28
C GLY A 294 4.27 -16.70 9.11
N PHE A 295 3.58 -15.57 9.25
CA PHE A 295 3.54 -14.55 8.21
C PHE A 295 4.94 -13.98 7.93
N VAL A 296 5.38 -14.05 6.67
CA VAL A 296 6.72 -13.65 6.26
C VAL A 296 6.79 -12.15 6.01
N ILE A 297 7.55 -11.44 6.84
CA ILE A 297 7.72 -9.99 6.77
C ILE A 297 9.04 -9.67 6.05
N PRO A 298 9.09 -8.63 5.18
CA PRO A 298 10.35 -8.17 4.60
C PRO A 298 11.38 -7.78 5.65
N VAL A 299 12.65 -8.02 5.37
CA VAL A 299 13.76 -7.68 6.25
C VAL A 299 13.71 -6.20 6.66
N ASN A 300 13.80 -5.93 7.95
CA ASN A 300 13.91 -4.58 8.50
C ASN A 300 15.35 -4.06 8.44
N GLY A 301 15.51 -2.77 8.18
CA GLY A 301 16.85 -2.22 8.12
C GLY A 301 16.98 -0.71 8.10
N HIS A 302 16.08 0.04 8.77
CA HIS A 302 16.23 1.50 8.85
C HIS A 302 16.08 2.10 10.25
N ALA A 303 15.97 1.30 11.31
CA ALA A 303 15.98 1.82 12.67
C ALA A 303 17.35 2.50 12.95
N ALA A 304 17.32 3.83 13.14
CA ALA A 304 18.34 4.62 13.82
C ALA A 304 19.69 4.93 13.12
N ILE A 305 19.75 5.21 11.82
CA ILE A 305 20.99 5.72 11.20
C ILE A 305 20.93 7.22 10.84
N ASN A 306 20.20 8.02 11.60
CA ASN A 306 20.25 9.49 11.45
C ASN A 306 21.47 10.16 12.10
N ILE A 307 22.39 9.39 12.70
CA ILE A 307 23.43 9.92 13.58
C ILE A 307 24.69 10.37 12.83
N LEU A 308 24.90 10.02 11.56
CA LEU A 308 26.17 10.28 10.89
C LEU A 308 26.00 10.94 9.52
N ASN A 309 25.86 12.26 9.48
CA ASN A 309 25.94 13.07 8.25
C ASN A 309 27.38 13.39 7.80
N THR A 310 28.35 12.57 8.17
CA THR A 310 29.76 12.68 7.76
C THR A 310 30.09 11.73 6.61
N SER A 311 31.18 11.96 5.90
CA SER A 311 31.65 11.07 4.82
C SER A 311 31.89 9.64 5.32
N VAL A 312 32.42 9.49 6.52
CA VAL A 312 32.62 8.19 7.22
C VAL A 312 31.26 7.57 7.56
N GLY A 313 30.29 8.35 8.04
CA GLY A 313 28.93 7.89 8.31
C GLY A 313 28.22 7.41 7.06
N THR A 314 28.43 8.06 5.91
CA THR A 314 27.90 7.62 4.63
C THR A 314 28.48 6.27 4.19
N PHE A 315 29.76 6.04 4.41
CA PHE A 315 30.39 4.75 4.15
C PHE A 315 29.86 3.65 5.06
N LEU A 316 29.76 3.91 6.38
CA LEU A 316 29.21 2.96 7.36
C LEU A 316 27.72 2.65 7.07
N LYS A 317 26.91 3.63 6.66
CA LYS A 317 25.52 3.40 6.21
C LYS A 317 25.44 2.34 5.12
N ARG A 318 26.39 2.29 4.18
CA ARG A 318 26.41 1.28 3.09
C ARG A 318 26.63 -0.14 3.59
N LEU A 319 27.29 -0.32 4.72
CA LEU A 319 27.57 -1.62 5.30
C LEU A 319 26.42 -2.17 6.15
N VAL A 320 25.50 -1.31 6.60
CA VAL A 320 24.41 -1.67 7.52
C VAL A 320 23.02 -1.57 6.90
N ILE A 321 22.79 -0.69 5.90
CA ILE A 321 21.48 -0.50 5.27
C ILE A 321 21.18 -1.60 4.26
N LYS A 322 19.96 -2.17 4.32
CA LYS A 322 19.46 -3.16 3.36
C LYS A 322 19.62 -2.69 1.91
N ARG A 323 19.84 -3.62 0.98
CA ARG A 323 20.12 -3.33 -0.42
C ARG A 323 19.35 -4.25 -1.37
N PRO A 324 18.99 -3.77 -2.58
CA PRO A 324 18.44 -4.63 -3.62
C PRO A 324 19.51 -5.56 -4.18
N VAL A 325 19.18 -6.84 -4.37
CA VAL A 325 20.08 -7.86 -4.91
C VAL A 325 19.34 -8.63 -6.00
N VAL A 326 20.00 -8.84 -7.15
CA VAL A 326 19.42 -9.61 -8.26
C VAL A 326 19.58 -11.10 -7.99
N MET A 327 18.47 -11.83 -8.07
CA MET A 327 18.47 -13.30 -8.09
C MET A 327 18.68 -13.78 -9.52
N THR A 328 19.88 -14.27 -9.81
CA THR A 328 20.29 -14.64 -11.18
C THR A 328 19.39 -15.73 -11.79
N GLY A 329 18.90 -16.68 -10.99
CA GLY A 329 18.03 -17.75 -11.45
C GLY A 329 16.61 -17.31 -11.85
N LYS A 330 16.13 -16.13 -11.37
CA LYS A 330 14.82 -15.55 -11.74
C LYS A 330 14.95 -14.41 -12.75
N CYS A 331 16.15 -13.87 -12.97
CA CYS A 331 16.37 -12.70 -13.80
C CYS A 331 16.35 -13.03 -15.30
N THR A 332 15.33 -12.57 -16.01
CA THR A 332 15.21 -12.71 -17.48
C THR A 332 15.96 -11.63 -18.26
N LYS A 333 16.69 -10.75 -17.59
CA LYS A 333 17.48 -9.66 -18.20
C LYS A 333 16.65 -8.66 -19.02
N CYS A 334 15.36 -8.49 -18.70
CA CYS A 334 14.42 -7.60 -19.41
C CYS A 334 14.75 -6.11 -19.26
N ARG A 335 15.69 -5.73 -18.40
CA ARG A 335 16.20 -4.36 -18.18
C ARG A 335 15.15 -3.36 -17.64
N VAL A 336 13.97 -3.80 -17.23
CA VAL A 336 12.94 -2.92 -16.61
C VAL A 336 13.51 -2.21 -15.39
N CYS A 337 14.26 -2.91 -14.54
CA CYS A 337 14.92 -2.33 -13.35
C CYS A 337 15.89 -1.18 -13.67
N VAL A 338 16.53 -1.19 -14.84
CA VAL A 338 17.38 -0.09 -15.30
C VAL A 338 16.53 1.11 -15.69
N LYS A 339 15.41 0.89 -16.41
CA LYS A 339 14.50 1.95 -16.86
C LYS A 339 13.85 2.68 -15.68
N VAL A 340 13.41 1.93 -14.66
CA VAL A 340 12.67 2.46 -13.51
C VAL A 340 13.55 3.07 -12.42
N CYS A 341 14.88 2.97 -12.53
CA CYS A 341 15.76 3.66 -11.58
C CYS A 341 15.55 5.17 -11.71
N PRO A 342 15.18 5.90 -10.63
CA PRO A 342 14.78 7.30 -10.72
C PRO A 342 15.96 8.27 -10.86
N LEU A 343 17.19 7.80 -10.66
CA LEU A 343 18.39 8.63 -10.74
C LEU A 343 18.75 8.96 -12.20
N ASP A 344 19.20 10.17 -12.47
CA ASP A 344 19.70 10.58 -13.78
C ASP A 344 20.89 9.71 -14.20
N THR A 345 21.90 9.60 -13.33
CA THR A 345 22.97 8.62 -13.47
C THR A 345 22.55 7.33 -12.77
N LYS A 346 22.03 6.39 -13.54
CA LYS A 346 21.47 5.13 -13.03
C LYS A 346 22.44 4.39 -12.10
N ALA A 347 21.93 3.98 -10.93
CA ALA A 347 22.66 3.11 -9.99
C ALA A 347 22.58 1.62 -10.35
N ILE A 348 21.92 1.29 -11.44
CA ILE A 348 21.74 -0.08 -11.94
C ILE A 348 21.93 -0.07 -13.45
N ARG A 349 22.66 -1.06 -13.96
CA ARG A 349 22.97 -1.20 -15.39
C ARG A 349 22.93 -2.67 -15.82
N PHE A 350 22.79 -2.89 -17.10
CA PHE A 350 23.09 -4.18 -17.71
C PHE A 350 24.56 -4.18 -18.15
N SER A 351 25.33 -5.16 -17.70
CA SER A 351 26.72 -5.38 -18.10
C SER A 351 26.74 -6.37 -19.26
N GLU A 352 27.05 -5.90 -20.48
CA GLU A 352 27.19 -6.75 -21.66
C GLU A 352 28.32 -7.75 -21.46
N LYS A 353 29.46 -7.31 -20.87
CA LYS A 353 30.63 -8.17 -20.60
C LYS A 353 30.27 -9.38 -19.70
N ASN A 354 29.47 -9.14 -18.66
CA ASN A 354 29.11 -10.15 -17.65
C ASN A 354 27.73 -10.77 -17.92
N ASN A 355 27.01 -10.31 -18.94
CA ASN A 355 25.66 -10.71 -19.33
C ASN A 355 24.70 -10.74 -18.13
N ARG A 356 24.73 -9.70 -17.28
CA ARG A 356 23.91 -9.59 -16.05
C ARG A 356 23.62 -8.14 -15.65
N ILE A 357 22.62 -7.99 -14.79
CA ILE A 357 22.33 -6.72 -14.11
C ILE A 357 23.34 -6.50 -12.98
N GLU A 358 23.90 -5.30 -12.91
CA GLU A 358 24.87 -4.89 -11.90
C GLU A 358 24.42 -3.60 -11.21
N TYR A 359 24.70 -3.49 -9.91
CA TYR A 359 24.43 -2.30 -9.09
C TYR A 359 25.71 -1.53 -8.77
N ASP A 360 25.64 -0.21 -8.92
CA ASP A 360 26.55 0.73 -8.26
C ASP A 360 25.93 1.13 -6.91
N TYR A 361 26.27 0.37 -5.87
CA TYR A 361 25.75 0.64 -4.53
C TYR A 361 26.24 1.96 -3.92
N ALA A 362 27.23 2.61 -4.51
CA ALA A 362 27.67 3.94 -4.10
C ALA A 362 26.67 5.02 -4.49
N LYS A 363 26.03 4.87 -5.64
CA LYS A 363 24.99 5.78 -6.14
C LYS A 363 23.60 5.42 -5.69
N CYS A 364 23.35 4.16 -5.33
CA CYS A 364 22.01 3.66 -5.02
C CYS A 364 21.41 4.31 -3.78
N ILE A 365 20.27 5.02 -3.93
CA ILE A 365 19.53 5.69 -2.85
C ILE A 365 18.61 4.75 -2.05
N ARG A 366 18.57 3.46 -2.39
CA ARG A 366 17.76 2.44 -1.69
C ARG A 366 16.24 2.69 -1.73
N CYS A 367 15.74 3.31 -2.78
CA CYS A 367 14.28 3.53 -2.99
C CYS A 367 13.51 2.25 -3.31
N PHE A 368 14.20 1.18 -3.73
CA PHE A 368 13.65 -0.12 -4.10
C PHE A 368 12.69 -0.13 -5.30
N CYS A 369 12.54 0.96 -6.07
CA CYS A 369 11.72 0.99 -7.28
C CYS A 369 12.05 -0.16 -8.25
N CYS A 370 13.33 -0.53 -8.36
CA CYS A 370 13.77 -1.66 -9.19
C CYS A 370 13.26 -3.02 -8.68
N GLN A 371 13.07 -3.19 -7.37
CA GLN A 371 12.50 -4.39 -6.76
C GLN A 371 10.97 -4.37 -6.90
N GLU A 372 10.34 -3.25 -6.58
CA GLU A 372 8.90 -3.05 -6.65
C GLU A 372 8.34 -3.33 -8.06
N LEU A 373 9.06 -2.89 -9.09
CA LEU A 373 8.62 -2.92 -10.49
C LEU A 373 9.27 -4.05 -11.32
N CYS A 374 9.96 -4.99 -10.67
CA CYS A 374 10.51 -6.16 -11.36
C CYS A 374 9.37 -7.12 -11.76
N PRO A 375 9.07 -7.32 -13.07
CA PRO A 375 7.93 -8.14 -13.49
C PRO A 375 8.09 -9.63 -13.12
N HIS A 376 9.33 -10.07 -12.85
CA HIS A 376 9.67 -11.46 -12.53
C HIS A 376 9.96 -11.68 -11.03
N GLY A 377 9.81 -10.66 -10.17
CA GLY A 377 10.19 -10.73 -8.76
C GLY A 377 11.66 -11.13 -8.53
N ALA A 378 12.52 -10.84 -9.52
CA ALA A 378 13.94 -11.27 -9.55
C ALA A 378 14.87 -10.35 -8.75
N ILE A 379 14.34 -9.39 -7.99
CA ILE A 379 15.13 -8.51 -7.12
C ILE A 379 14.59 -8.67 -5.71
N GLU A 380 15.49 -9.04 -4.79
CA GLU A 380 15.19 -9.14 -3.37
C GLU A 380 15.84 -8.02 -2.58
N VAL A 381 15.25 -7.67 -1.46
CA VAL A 381 15.87 -6.78 -0.48
C VAL A 381 16.60 -7.64 0.55
N ARG A 382 17.91 -7.50 0.63
CA ARG A 382 18.76 -8.25 1.58
C ARG A 382 19.44 -7.32 2.56
N GLU A 383 19.73 -7.83 3.76
CA GLU A 383 20.56 -7.14 4.72
C GLU A 383 21.95 -6.86 4.13
N ALA A 384 22.51 -5.73 4.49
CA ALA A 384 23.91 -5.44 4.20
C ALA A 384 24.82 -6.31 5.10
N PRO A 385 26.12 -6.48 4.76
CA PRO A 385 27.03 -7.37 5.49
C PRO A 385 27.08 -7.16 7.02
N LEU A 386 26.92 -5.94 7.48
CA LEU A 386 26.89 -5.59 8.91
C LEU A 386 25.50 -5.16 9.41
N GLY A 387 24.44 -5.46 8.67
CA GLY A 387 23.05 -5.07 9.00
C GLY A 387 22.56 -5.64 10.34
N PHE A 388 23.12 -6.77 10.77
CA PHE A 388 22.80 -7.38 12.07
C PHE A 388 23.16 -6.49 13.28
N LEU A 389 24.06 -5.51 13.13
CA LEU A 389 24.46 -4.60 14.19
C LEU A 389 23.38 -3.58 14.56
N ILE A 390 22.40 -3.34 13.68
CA ILE A 390 21.35 -2.32 13.85
C ILE A 390 19.95 -2.91 14.05
N LYS A 391 19.85 -4.22 14.31
CA LYS A 391 18.54 -4.84 14.62
C LYS A 391 17.98 -4.29 15.92
N ALA A 392 16.71 -3.90 15.89
CA ALA A 392 15.99 -3.48 17.08
C ALA A 392 15.90 -4.64 18.10
N PRO A 393 15.87 -4.37 19.42
CA PRO A 393 15.88 -5.41 20.46
C PRO A 393 14.78 -6.47 20.34
N HIS A 394 13.60 -6.10 19.82
CA HIS A 394 12.47 -7.01 19.59
C HIS A 394 12.65 -7.92 18.37
N GLU A 395 13.62 -7.68 17.51
CA GLU A 395 13.93 -8.52 16.34
C GLU A 395 15.01 -9.58 16.62
N LYS A 396 15.69 -9.50 17.78
CA LYS A 396 16.76 -10.44 18.18
C LYS A 396 16.22 -11.77 18.73
N ARG A 397 14.90 -11.93 18.87
CA ARG A 397 14.25 -13.13 19.44
C ARG A 397 13.47 -13.94 18.39
N ARG A 398 14.07 -14.18 17.23
CA ARG A 398 13.59 -15.23 16.29
C ARG A 398 14.75 -16.04 15.76
#